data_0bc7ad15eedeb9bf22f29c6ddf8bb7ba
#
_entry.id   0bc7ad15eedeb9bf22f29c6ddf8bb7ba
#
_cell.length_a   1.000
_cell.length_b   1.000
_cell.length_c   1.000
_cell.angle_alpha   90.00
_cell.angle_beta   90.00
_cell.angle_gamma   90.00
#
_symmetry.space_group_name_H-M   'P 1'
#
loop_
_entity.id
_entity.type
_entity.pdbx_description
1 polymer ?
#
loop_
_entity_poly.entity_id
_entity_poly.type
_entity_poly.pdbx_seq_one_letter_code
_entity_poly.pdbx_strand_id
1 'polypeptide(L)'
;MTNEKYLVINGGSSSLKFALYSMPEEKELINGYIEKIGAPDCFWTLKINGEKIKHEAPLKNHLEAVETKMKELIDNKKIESTAEIKGVGHRIGHGGEYYPSSVLIDDEVIKHIEELTKLVPLHHPGQLAGIRAMEQELSNVPQVAVFDTSFHQTLPKENYIYAVPYEWYEKYGVRWYG
;
A
#
# COMPACT_ATOMS: atom_id res chain seq x y z
N MET A 1 -10.44 -8.21 25.76
CA MET A 1 -9.38 -8.06 24.74
C MET A 1 -9.76 -6.86 23.92
N THR A 2 -8.89 -5.88 23.78
CA THR A 2 -9.14 -4.69 22.95
C THR A 2 -9.09 -5.10 21.48
N ASN A 3 -10.20 -4.98 20.77
CA ASN A 3 -10.26 -5.18 19.32
C ASN A 3 -9.51 -4.04 18.64
N GLU A 4 -8.23 -4.27 18.36
CA GLU A 4 -7.40 -3.31 17.63
C GLU A 4 -7.73 -3.36 16.14
N LYS A 5 -7.76 -2.20 15.50
CA LYS A 5 -8.09 -2.07 14.09
C LYS A 5 -6.85 -1.69 13.28
N TYR A 6 -6.64 -2.41 12.18
CA TYR A 6 -5.52 -2.20 11.27
C TYR A 6 -6.03 -2.02 9.85
N LEU A 7 -5.46 -1.05 9.16
CA LEU A 7 -5.80 -0.73 7.79
C LEU A 7 -4.74 -1.28 6.85
N VAL A 8 -5.16 -1.89 5.75
CA VAL A 8 -4.27 -2.35 4.67
C VAL A 8 -4.55 -1.55 3.42
N ILE A 9 -3.50 -1.05 2.78
CA ILE A 9 -3.55 -0.19 1.60
C ILE A 9 -2.73 -0.80 0.47
N ASN A 10 -3.28 -0.75 -0.74
CA ASN A 10 -2.57 -1.05 -1.97
C ASN A 10 -2.85 0.07 -2.97
N GLY A 11 -1.91 1.02 -3.08
CA GLY A 11 -1.95 2.16 -3.99
C GLY A 11 -1.50 1.77 -5.39
N GLY A 12 -2.28 2.13 -6.40
CA GLY A 12 -1.89 2.10 -7.81
C GLY A 12 -1.82 3.51 -8.38
N SER A 13 -1.40 3.66 -9.63
CA SER A 13 -1.25 4.98 -10.29
C SER A 13 -2.55 5.79 -10.31
N SER A 14 -3.68 5.13 -10.53
CA SER A 14 -5.03 5.73 -10.55
C SER A 14 -6.04 4.93 -9.74
N SER A 15 -5.57 4.14 -8.78
CA SER A 15 -6.44 3.28 -7.97
C SER A 15 -5.94 3.17 -6.53
N LEU A 16 -6.87 2.84 -5.63
CA LEU A 16 -6.57 2.57 -4.24
C LEU A 16 -7.44 1.40 -3.77
N LYS A 17 -6.83 0.32 -3.31
CA LYS A 17 -7.52 -0.77 -2.62
C LYS A 17 -7.26 -0.66 -1.13
N PHE A 18 -8.26 -0.97 -0.32
CA PHE A 18 -8.11 -0.94 1.13
C PHE A 18 -8.93 -2.05 1.78
N ALA A 19 -8.52 -2.44 2.97
CA ALA A 19 -9.28 -3.31 3.86
C ALA A 19 -9.00 -2.96 5.32
N LEU A 20 -10.03 -2.98 6.17
CA LEU A 20 -9.93 -2.79 7.61
C LEU A 20 -10.13 -4.12 8.31
N TYR A 21 -9.20 -4.46 9.18
CA TYR A 21 -9.21 -5.69 9.96
C TYR A 21 -9.33 -5.41 11.46
N SER A 22 -10.04 -6.28 12.16
CA SER A 22 -10.03 -6.37 13.63
C SER A 22 -9.06 -7.46 14.06
N MET A 23 -8.16 -7.14 14.98
CA MET A 23 -7.16 -8.05 15.53
C MET A 23 -7.48 -8.36 17.00
N PRO A 24 -7.16 -9.55 17.52
CA PRO A 24 -6.32 -10.60 16.90
C PRO A 24 -7.07 -11.60 16.00
N GLU A 25 -8.40 -11.48 15.85
CA GLU A 25 -9.22 -12.44 15.11
C GLU A 25 -9.00 -12.40 13.60
N GLU A 26 -8.20 -11.45 13.09
CA GLU A 26 -7.94 -11.22 11.66
C GLU A 26 -9.23 -11.07 10.83
N LYS A 27 -10.28 -10.53 11.48
CA LYS A 27 -11.59 -10.38 10.87
C LYS A 27 -11.64 -9.15 9.97
N GLU A 28 -11.89 -9.35 8.69
CA GLU A 28 -12.18 -8.26 7.76
C GLU A 28 -13.54 -7.61 8.11
N LEU A 29 -13.52 -6.32 8.41
CA LEU A 29 -14.70 -5.54 8.77
C LEU A 29 -15.35 -4.86 7.56
N ILE A 30 -14.53 -4.44 6.61
CA ILE A 30 -14.89 -3.79 5.36
C ILE A 30 -13.69 -3.83 4.42
N ASN A 31 -13.94 -3.97 3.13
CA ASN A 31 -12.96 -3.72 2.10
C ASN A 31 -13.55 -2.90 0.96
N GLY A 32 -12.71 -2.40 0.10
CA GLY A 32 -13.14 -1.69 -1.09
C GLY A 32 -11.99 -1.26 -1.97
N TYR A 33 -12.36 -0.69 -3.09
CA TYR A 33 -11.41 -0.14 -4.04
C TYR A 33 -11.98 1.10 -4.71
N ILE A 34 -11.07 1.98 -5.10
CA ILE A 34 -11.33 3.17 -5.91
C ILE A 34 -10.60 3.00 -7.21
N GLU A 35 -11.23 3.36 -8.30
CA GLU A 35 -10.65 3.32 -9.63
C GLU A 35 -10.82 4.65 -10.34
N LYS A 36 -9.92 4.93 -11.28
CA LYS A 36 -9.87 6.16 -12.09
C LYS A 36 -9.73 7.43 -11.25
N ILE A 37 -8.92 7.37 -10.19
CA ILE A 37 -8.55 8.57 -9.42
C ILE A 37 -7.93 9.60 -10.37
N GLY A 38 -8.39 10.84 -10.30
CA GLY A 38 -8.00 11.94 -11.19
C GLY A 38 -8.87 12.09 -12.44
N ALA A 39 -9.76 11.13 -12.72
CA ALA A 39 -10.67 11.20 -13.85
C ALA A 39 -12.10 11.61 -13.44
N PRO A 40 -12.89 12.21 -14.34
CA PRO A 40 -14.26 12.63 -14.04
C PRO A 40 -15.21 11.45 -13.79
N ASP A 41 -14.90 10.28 -14.32
CA ASP A 41 -15.65 9.02 -14.14
C ASP A 41 -15.05 8.11 -13.05
N CYS A 42 -14.39 8.71 -12.06
CA CYS A 42 -13.91 8.01 -10.87
C CYS A 42 -15.06 7.36 -10.12
N PHE A 43 -14.86 6.16 -9.65
CA PHE A 43 -15.83 5.45 -8.83
C PHE A 43 -15.14 4.61 -7.76
N TRP A 44 -15.91 4.24 -6.74
CA TRP A 44 -15.46 3.27 -5.74
C TRP A 44 -16.52 2.25 -5.40
N THR A 45 -16.07 1.10 -4.96
CA THR A 45 -16.92 0.02 -4.48
C THR A 45 -16.52 -0.32 -3.05
N LEU A 46 -17.52 -0.44 -2.19
CA LEU A 46 -17.39 -0.95 -0.83
C LEU A 46 -17.99 -2.35 -0.77
N LYS A 47 -17.35 -3.22 -0.01
CA LYS A 47 -17.90 -4.52 0.35
C LYS A 47 -18.09 -4.58 1.87
N ILE A 48 -19.34 -4.63 2.30
CA ILE A 48 -19.75 -4.62 3.70
C ILE A 48 -20.73 -5.77 3.92
N ASN A 49 -20.45 -6.68 4.85
CA ASN A 49 -21.32 -7.81 5.19
C ASN A 49 -21.73 -8.67 3.97
N GLY A 50 -20.86 -8.75 2.96
CA GLY A 50 -21.12 -9.51 1.73
C GLY A 50 -21.81 -8.70 0.62
N GLU A 51 -22.37 -7.55 0.91
CA GLU A 51 -22.97 -6.65 -0.07
C GLU A 51 -21.93 -5.73 -0.72
N LYS A 52 -22.12 -5.42 -2.00
CA LYS A 52 -21.31 -4.45 -2.75
C LYS A 52 -22.10 -3.19 -3.00
N ILE A 53 -21.57 -2.06 -2.57
CA ILE A 53 -22.15 -0.73 -2.76
C ILE A 53 -21.22 0.07 -3.67
N LYS A 54 -21.72 0.56 -4.79
CA LYS A 54 -20.96 1.38 -5.74
C LYS A 54 -21.34 2.84 -5.60
N HIS A 55 -20.33 3.69 -5.58
CA HIS A 55 -20.46 5.15 -5.60
C HIS A 55 -19.69 5.72 -6.79
N GLU A 56 -20.15 6.83 -7.34
CA GLU A 56 -19.49 7.54 -8.41
C GLU A 56 -19.37 9.01 -8.04
N ALA A 57 -18.14 9.51 -8.00
CA ALA A 57 -17.84 10.92 -7.86
C ALA A 57 -16.38 11.19 -8.29
N PRO A 58 -16.06 12.35 -8.83
CA PRO A 58 -14.70 12.70 -9.16
C PRO A 58 -13.87 12.85 -7.87
N LEU A 59 -12.72 12.16 -7.83
CA LEU A 59 -11.69 12.32 -6.80
C LEU A 59 -10.40 12.73 -7.50
N LYS A 60 -9.83 13.85 -7.12
CA LYS A 60 -8.72 14.47 -7.86
C LYS A 60 -7.41 13.74 -7.68
N ASN A 61 -7.18 13.14 -6.51
CA ASN A 61 -5.91 12.54 -6.14
C ASN A 61 -6.08 11.48 -5.04
N HIS A 62 -4.99 10.85 -4.64
CA HIS A 62 -4.97 9.82 -3.60
C HIS A 62 -5.35 10.36 -2.21
N LEU A 63 -5.06 11.64 -1.92
CA LEU A 63 -5.46 12.22 -0.64
C LEU A 63 -6.99 12.28 -0.52
N GLU A 64 -7.69 12.85 -1.51
CA GLU A 64 -9.16 12.85 -1.54
C GLU A 64 -9.75 11.42 -1.49
N ALA A 65 -9.05 10.46 -2.11
CA ALA A 65 -9.44 9.06 -2.06
C ALA A 65 -9.33 8.48 -0.64
N VAL A 66 -8.25 8.78 0.08
CA VAL A 66 -8.04 8.36 1.47
C VAL A 66 -9.05 9.04 2.40
N GLU A 67 -9.22 10.35 2.33
CA GLU A 67 -10.21 11.11 3.12
C GLU A 67 -11.63 10.54 2.94
N THR A 68 -12.01 10.26 1.68
CA THR A 68 -13.28 9.62 1.37
C THR A 68 -13.41 8.26 2.06
N LYS A 69 -12.33 7.45 2.09
CA LYS A 69 -12.37 6.14 2.75
C LYS A 69 -12.45 6.26 4.26
N MET A 70 -11.73 7.17 4.88
CA MET A 70 -11.85 7.41 6.32
C MET A 70 -13.29 7.79 6.69
N LYS A 71 -13.92 8.67 5.91
CA LYS A 71 -15.32 9.02 6.09
C LYS A 71 -16.24 7.80 5.94
N GLU A 72 -16.05 6.99 4.91
CA GLU A 72 -16.84 5.76 4.69
C GLU A 72 -16.70 4.77 5.86
N LEU A 73 -15.52 4.65 6.48
CA LEU A 73 -15.33 3.79 7.65
C LEU A 73 -16.17 4.29 8.84
N ILE A 74 -16.24 5.60 9.05
CA ILE A 74 -17.03 6.24 10.12
C ILE A 74 -18.53 6.14 9.82
N ASP A 75 -18.96 6.52 8.62
CA ASP A 75 -20.38 6.53 8.22
C ASP A 75 -20.99 5.11 8.28
N ASN A 76 -20.20 4.10 7.95
CA ASN A 76 -20.60 2.69 8.06
C ASN A 76 -20.35 2.08 9.46
N LYS A 77 -20.02 2.90 10.47
CA LYS A 77 -19.82 2.49 11.88
C LYS A 77 -18.78 1.36 12.04
N LYS A 78 -17.74 1.34 11.21
CA LYS A 78 -16.63 0.40 11.34
C LYS A 78 -15.57 0.92 12.30
N ILE A 79 -15.46 2.24 12.40
CA ILE A 79 -14.75 2.99 13.44
C ILE A 79 -15.63 4.14 13.94
N GLU A 80 -15.43 4.59 15.16
CA GLU A 80 -16.04 5.83 15.69
C GLU A 80 -15.18 7.04 15.35
N SER A 81 -13.87 6.82 15.31
CA SER A 81 -12.88 7.83 14.89
C SER A 81 -11.62 7.16 14.34
N THR A 82 -10.80 7.94 13.63
CA THR A 82 -9.50 7.48 13.09
C THR A 82 -8.52 7.05 14.20
N ALA A 83 -8.69 7.50 15.44
CA ALA A 83 -7.87 7.12 16.60
C ALA A 83 -7.96 5.61 16.97
N GLU A 84 -8.97 4.91 16.45
CA GLU A 84 -9.09 3.47 16.63
C GLU A 84 -8.13 2.66 15.74
N ILE A 85 -7.60 3.26 14.65
CA ILE A 85 -6.65 2.62 13.77
C ILE A 85 -5.28 2.62 14.45
N LYS A 86 -4.72 1.42 14.66
CA LYS A 86 -3.46 1.21 15.38
C LYS A 86 -2.25 1.04 14.48
N GLY A 87 -2.47 0.78 13.20
CA GLY A 87 -1.42 0.66 12.21
C GLY A 87 -1.97 0.59 10.80
N VAL A 88 -1.12 0.94 9.83
CA VAL A 88 -1.41 0.86 8.40
C VAL A 88 -0.34 0.00 7.73
N GLY A 89 -0.75 -1.02 7.00
CA GLY A 89 0.12 -1.81 6.14
C GLY A 89 -0.01 -1.38 4.68
N HIS A 90 1.11 -1.12 4.02
CA HIS A 90 1.18 -0.79 2.61
C HIS A 90 1.85 -1.90 1.81
N ARG A 91 1.17 -2.41 0.78
CA ARG A 91 1.82 -3.28 -0.20
C ARG A 91 2.67 -2.42 -1.13
N ILE A 92 3.95 -2.78 -1.25
CA ILE A 92 4.94 -2.13 -2.12
C ILE A 92 5.50 -3.16 -3.10
N GLY A 93 5.46 -2.84 -4.39
CA GLY A 93 5.82 -3.79 -5.45
C GLY A 93 7.29 -4.19 -5.47
N HIS A 94 8.20 -3.32 -5.03
CA HIS A 94 9.62 -3.58 -5.16
C HIS A 94 10.43 -2.93 -4.02
N GLY A 95 11.16 -3.75 -3.28
CA GLY A 95 12.05 -3.31 -2.19
C GLY A 95 13.54 -3.33 -2.54
N GLY A 96 13.88 -3.65 -3.78
CA GLY A 96 15.27 -3.83 -4.19
C GLY A 96 15.95 -4.93 -3.39
N GLU A 97 17.20 -4.71 -3.08
CA GLU A 97 17.99 -5.53 -2.15
C GLU A 97 17.99 -4.93 -0.73
N TYR A 98 17.27 -3.79 -0.51
CA TYR A 98 17.26 -3.12 0.78
C TYR A 98 16.41 -3.87 1.82
N TYR A 99 15.29 -4.50 1.41
CA TYR A 99 14.25 -4.96 2.35
C TYR A 99 13.96 -6.45 2.21
N PRO A 100 14.65 -7.29 3.02
CA PRO A 100 14.36 -8.73 3.09
C PRO A 100 13.08 -9.05 3.90
N SER A 101 12.50 -8.06 4.58
CA SER A 101 11.28 -8.18 5.40
C SER A 101 10.50 -6.88 5.40
N SER A 102 9.31 -6.91 6.00
CA SER A 102 8.51 -5.71 6.23
C SER A 102 9.21 -4.77 7.20
N VAL A 103 9.06 -3.45 6.99
CA VAL A 103 9.70 -2.40 7.80
C VAL A 103 8.72 -1.28 8.14
N LEU A 104 8.95 -0.60 9.25
CA LEU A 104 8.28 0.67 9.54
C LEU A 104 8.71 1.70 8.50
N ILE A 105 7.75 2.46 8.01
CA ILE A 105 8.01 3.53 7.05
C ILE A 105 8.56 4.75 7.80
N ASP A 106 9.70 5.22 7.32
CA ASP A 106 10.34 6.47 7.68
C ASP A 106 10.87 7.17 6.42
N ASP A 107 11.53 8.29 6.58
CA ASP A 107 12.08 9.07 5.46
C ASP A 107 13.10 8.28 4.63
N GLU A 108 13.87 7.37 5.24
CA GLU A 108 14.82 6.52 4.54
C GLU A 108 14.11 5.48 3.67
N VAL A 109 13.07 4.84 4.19
CA VAL A 109 12.24 3.90 3.43
C VAL A 109 11.58 4.59 2.24
N ILE A 110 11.01 5.78 2.45
CA ILE A 110 10.41 6.58 1.37
C ILE A 110 11.45 6.88 0.28
N LYS A 111 12.64 7.33 0.68
CA LYS A 111 13.74 7.62 -0.25
C LYS A 111 14.14 6.39 -1.07
N HIS A 112 14.28 5.22 -0.45
CA HIS A 112 14.60 3.99 -1.18
C HIS A 112 13.50 3.60 -2.17
N ILE A 113 12.22 3.76 -1.81
CA ILE A 113 11.11 3.51 -2.74
C ILE A 113 11.16 4.50 -3.91
N GLU A 114 11.49 5.78 -3.66
CA GLU A 114 11.68 6.79 -4.72
C GLU A 114 12.83 6.42 -5.66
N GLU A 115 13.98 6.00 -5.13
CA GLU A 115 15.14 5.55 -5.92
C GLU A 115 14.82 4.34 -6.79
N LEU A 116 14.04 3.39 -6.26
CA LEU A 116 13.61 2.19 -6.97
C LEU A 116 12.50 2.44 -7.99
N THR A 117 11.91 3.63 -8.01
CA THR A 117 10.86 3.99 -8.99
C THR A 117 11.32 3.80 -10.44
N LYS A 118 12.61 3.97 -10.72
CA LYS A 118 13.18 3.69 -12.05
C LYS A 118 13.01 2.25 -12.52
N LEU A 119 12.90 1.28 -11.60
CA LEU A 119 12.69 -0.14 -11.90
C LEU A 119 11.20 -0.45 -12.09
N VAL A 120 10.32 0.25 -11.37
CA VAL A 120 8.87 0.01 -11.37
C VAL A 120 8.07 1.31 -11.49
N PRO A 121 8.26 2.07 -12.58
CA PRO A 121 7.70 3.43 -12.73
C PRO A 121 6.17 3.46 -12.77
N LEU A 122 5.51 2.34 -13.04
CA LEU A 122 4.05 2.24 -13.09
C LEU A 122 3.43 1.96 -11.71
N HIS A 123 4.23 1.57 -10.70
CA HIS A 123 3.72 1.15 -9.39
C HIS A 123 4.10 2.10 -8.26
N HIS A 124 5.38 2.40 -8.10
CA HIS A 124 5.88 3.19 -6.97
C HIS A 124 5.25 4.58 -6.84
N PRO A 125 5.01 5.37 -7.90
CA PRO A 125 4.40 6.68 -7.73
C PRO A 125 3.03 6.64 -7.06
N GLY A 126 2.18 5.68 -7.43
CA GLY A 126 0.88 5.48 -6.81
C GLY A 126 0.98 4.97 -5.36
N GLN A 127 1.93 4.08 -5.09
CA GLN A 127 2.19 3.57 -3.75
C GLN A 127 2.71 4.66 -2.81
N LEU A 128 3.65 5.49 -3.27
CA LEU A 128 4.13 6.67 -2.53
C LEU A 128 3.02 7.68 -2.28
N ALA A 129 2.16 7.93 -3.27
CA ALA A 129 1.00 8.80 -3.09
C ALA A 129 0.05 8.27 -2.01
N GLY A 130 -0.17 6.96 -1.96
CA GLY A 130 -0.96 6.30 -0.92
C GLY A 130 -0.32 6.43 0.48
N ILE A 131 0.99 6.21 0.60
CA ILE A 131 1.73 6.39 1.86
C ILE A 131 1.59 7.84 2.35
N ARG A 132 1.90 8.82 1.51
CA ARG A 132 1.86 10.24 1.87
C ARG A 132 0.46 10.72 2.23
N ALA A 133 -0.58 10.21 1.55
CA ALA A 133 -1.96 10.50 1.91
C ALA A 133 -2.31 9.94 3.30
N MET A 134 -1.84 8.73 3.62
CA MET A 134 -2.04 8.14 4.95
C MET A 134 -1.24 8.87 6.05
N GLU A 135 -0.03 9.35 5.77
CA GLU A 135 0.75 10.16 6.71
C GLU A 135 0.03 11.46 7.08
N GLN A 136 -0.63 12.10 6.12
CA GLN A 136 -1.40 13.31 6.37
C GLN A 136 -2.67 13.03 7.19
N GLU A 137 -3.40 11.97 6.85
CA GLU A 137 -4.67 11.63 7.49
C GLU A 137 -4.48 10.97 8.86
N LEU A 138 -3.43 10.18 9.04
CA LEU A 138 -3.14 9.38 10.22
C LEU A 138 -1.71 9.65 10.75
N SER A 139 -1.36 10.90 10.98
CA SER A 139 0.01 11.37 11.27
C SER A 139 0.69 10.70 12.48
N ASN A 140 -0.08 10.16 13.43
CA ASN A 140 0.44 9.51 14.64
C ASN A 140 0.32 7.98 14.61
N VAL A 141 -0.11 7.41 13.48
CA VAL A 141 -0.31 5.96 13.34
C VAL A 141 0.89 5.34 12.63
N PRO A 142 1.54 4.31 13.20
CA PRO A 142 2.66 3.64 12.55
C PRO A 142 2.23 3.03 11.22
N GLN A 143 3.08 3.19 10.21
CA GLN A 143 2.87 2.65 8.88
C GLN A 143 3.96 1.65 8.53
N VAL A 144 3.62 0.56 7.88
CA VAL A 144 4.53 -0.55 7.54
C VAL A 144 4.52 -0.78 6.04
N ALA A 145 5.70 -0.84 5.44
CA ALA A 145 5.89 -1.29 4.06
C ALA A 145 6.08 -2.81 4.01
N VAL A 146 5.31 -3.47 3.15
CA VAL A 146 5.40 -4.90 2.87
C VAL A 146 5.75 -5.05 1.39
N PHE A 147 6.95 -5.54 1.11
CA PHE A 147 7.50 -5.60 -0.24
C PHE A 147 7.25 -6.96 -0.88
N ASP A 148 6.70 -6.99 -2.09
CA ASP A 148 6.49 -8.23 -2.84
C ASP A 148 7.81 -8.99 -3.07
N THR A 149 8.90 -8.25 -3.28
CA THR A 149 10.23 -8.82 -3.52
C THR A 149 10.89 -9.43 -2.29
N SER A 150 10.41 -9.16 -1.07
CA SER A 150 10.98 -9.71 0.17
C SER A 150 10.96 -11.23 0.19
N PHE A 151 9.91 -11.86 -0.35
CA PHE A 151 9.77 -13.31 -0.42
C PHE A 151 10.95 -13.99 -1.15
N HIS A 152 11.54 -13.32 -2.14
CA HIS A 152 12.61 -13.85 -2.97
C HIS A 152 14.02 -13.50 -2.49
N GLN A 153 14.16 -12.77 -1.37
CA GLN A 153 15.48 -12.36 -0.85
C GLN A 153 16.30 -13.53 -0.30
N THR A 154 15.68 -14.69 -0.05
CA THR A 154 16.35 -15.91 0.40
C THR A 154 16.86 -16.78 -0.75
N LEU A 155 16.63 -16.40 -2.01
CA LEU A 155 17.16 -17.12 -3.16
C LEU A 155 18.70 -17.08 -3.15
N PRO A 156 19.39 -18.23 -3.39
CA PRO A 156 20.83 -18.24 -3.54
C PRO A 156 21.25 -17.54 -4.83
N LYS A 157 22.47 -17.03 -4.85
CA LYS A 157 22.97 -16.13 -5.89
C LYS A 157 22.88 -16.72 -7.30
N GLU A 158 23.18 -18.00 -7.45
CA GLU A 158 23.09 -18.74 -8.71
C GLU A 158 21.67 -18.78 -9.29
N ASN A 159 20.65 -18.54 -8.48
CA ASN A 159 19.25 -18.57 -8.91
C ASN A 159 18.71 -17.19 -9.31
N TYR A 160 19.37 -16.09 -8.90
CA TYR A 160 18.89 -14.75 -9.23
C TYR A 160 19.77 -13.96 -10.16
N ILE A 161 21.01 -14.39 -10.41
CA ILE A 161 21.92 -13.74 -11.37
C ILE A 161 21.58 -14.21 -12.78
N TYR A 162 21.44 -13.26 -13.70
CA TYR A 162 21.28 -13.56 -15.12
C TYR A 162 22.62 -13.91 -15.77
N ALA A 163 22.58 -14.71 -16.85
CA ALA A 163 23.75 -15.08 -17.68
C ALA A 163 24.17 -13.89 -18.59
N VAL A 164 24.53 -12.77 -17.98
CA VAL A 164 25.01 -11.53 -18.59
C VAL A 164 26.31 -11.13 -17.89
N PRO A 165 27.11 -10.17 -18.42
CA PRO A 165 28.29 -9.68 -17.72
C PRO A 165 27.97 -9.34 -16.27
N TYR A 166 28.71 -9.94 -15.32
CA TYR A 166 28.44 -9.84 -13.88
C TYR A 166 28.48 -8.39 -13.37
N GLU A 167 29.25 -7.53 -14.00
CA GLU A 167 29.28 -6.08 -13.70
C GLU A 167 27.94 -5.39 -13.86
N TRP A 168 27.00 -5.96 -14.62
CA TRP A 168 25.65 -5.41 -14.73
C TRP A 168 24.87 -5.61 -13.44
N TYR A 169 25.08 -6.71 -12.76
CA TYR A 169 24.53 -6.89 -11.42
C TYR A 169 25.16 -5.90 -10.44
N GLU A 170 26.51 -5.82 -10.41
CA GLU A 170 27.23 -4.97 -9.45
C GLU A 170 26.93 -3.47 -9.63
N LYS A 171 26.82 -3.00 -10.87
CA LYS A 171 26.64 -1.57 -11.16
C LYS A 171 25.17 -1.13 -11.23
N TYR A 172 24.29 -2.03 -11.68
CA TYR A 172 22.91 -1.66 -12.02
C TYR A 172 21.86 -2.51 -11.31
N GLY A 173 22.27 -3.47 -10.49
CA GLY A 173 21.35 -4.36 -9.80
C GLY A 173 20.57 -5.28 -10.75
N VAL A 174 21.17 -5.65 -11.90
CA VAL A 174 20.51 -6.51 -12.90
C VAL A 174 20.47 -7.94 -12.37
N ARG A 175 19.33 -8.32 -11.84
CA ARG A 175 19.08 -9.65 -11.28
C ARG A 175 17.58 -9.97 -11.32
N TRP A 176 17.23 -11.20 -11.02
CA TRP A 176 15.85 -11.58 -10.74
C TRP A 176 15.47 -11.14 -9.31
N TYR A 177 14.37 -10.46 -9.18
CA TYR A 177 13.81 -10.03 -7.91
C TYR A 177 12.52 -10.79 -7.53
N GLY A 178 11.92 -11.54 -8.44
CA GLY A 178 10.72 -12.32 -8.20
C GLY A 178 9.81 -12.48 -9.40
#